data_c337146a38fa10640cf71e1d605f3563
#
_entry.id   c337146a38fa10640cf71e1d605f3563
#
_cell.length_a   1.000
_cell.length_b   1.000
_cell.length_c   1.000
_cell.angle_alpha   90.00
_cell.angle_beta   90.00
_cell.angle_gamma   90.00
#
_symmetry.space_group_name_H-M   'P 1'
#
loop_
_entity.id
_entity.type
_entity.pdbx_description
1 polymer ?
#
loop_
_entity_poly.entity_id
_entity_poly.type
_entity_poly.pdbx_seq_one_letter_code
_entity_poly.pdbx_strand_id
1 'polypeptide(L)'
;MRTVFIGAHEEPNGVNSYTYNLALELKKRGFESFVISFGSCNKVTDYKGVKIKQYRTWGNTMTSIPVLYLKSLPYLIKYRKEIDMVMYQTVTFSVIPSLIVRLFGMKSSAIIHSLAEDSPKHGKMMKRFLMASMRLALAFTKNVVTISCTKAKEVYNRYHKSCKVLPCGVFLPIN
;
A
#
# COMPACT_ATOMS: atom_id res chain seq x y z
N MET A 1 -0.06 -5.53 18.40
CA MET A 1 -0.79 -5.28 17.14
C MET A 1 0.18 -5.47 15.99
N ARG A 2 -0.18 -6.30 15.00
CA ARG A 2 0.64 -6.59 13.80
C ARG A 2 0.07 -5.86 12.59
N THR A 3 0.88 -5.03 11.95
CA THR A 3 0.54 -4.29 10.74
C THR A 3 1.33 -4.80 9.55
N VAL A 4 0.66 -5.09 8.45
CA VAL A 4 1.28 -5.54 7.19
C VAL A 4 1.14 -4.45 6.13
N PHE A 5 2.27 -3.99 5.60
CA PHE A 5 2.33 -3.04 4.49
C PHE A 5 2.55 -3.80 3.18
N ILE A 6 1.80 -3.47 2.14
CA ILE A 6 1.93 -4.11 0.83
C ILE A 6 2.06 -3.05 -0.26
N GLY A 7 3.04 -3.20 -1.14
CA GLY A 7 3.23 -2.35 -2.31
C GLY A 7 4.50 -1.49 -2.31
N ALA A 8 5.45 -1.76 -1.40
CA ALA A 8 6.77 -1.14 -1.45
C ALA A 8 7.63 -1.76 -2.58
N HIS A 9 8.61 -0.99 -3.07
CA HIS A 9 9.61 -1.43 -4.06
C HIS A 9 10.97 -1.61 -3.39
N GLU A 10 11.88 -2.36 -4.04
CA GLU A 10 13.25 -2.53 -3.57
C GLU A 10 14.06 -1.23 -3.69
N GLU A 11 13.85 -0.48 -4.78
CA GLU A 11 14.59 0.74 -5.03
C GLU A 11 14.09 1.90 -4.15
N PRO A 12 15.00 2.77 -3.68
CA PRO A 12 14.61 3.94 -2.91
C PRO A 12 13.78 4.90 -3.77
N ASN A 13 12.55 5.13 -3.34
CA ASN A 13 11.67 6.17 -3.87
C ASN A 13 10.81 6.74 -2.74
N GLY A 14 10.06 7.81 -3.00
CA GLY A 14 9.28 8.49 -1.98
C GLY A 14 8.26 7.58 -1.29
N VAL A 15 7.60 6.69 -2.02
CA VAL A 15 6.61 5.74 -1.47
C VAL A 15 7.28 4.72 -0.55
N ASN A 16 8.45 4.21 -0.94
CA ASN A 16 9.19 3.24 -0.15
C ASN A 16 9.72 3.87 1.13
N SER A 17 10.34 5.03 1.03
CA SER A 17 10.84 5.77 2.19
C SER A 17 9.72 6.06 3.18
N TYR A 18 8.56 6.49 2.70
CA TYR A 18 7.38 6.68 3.52
C TYR A 18 6.94 5.38 4.21
N THR A 19 6.85 4.27 3.45
CA THR A 19 6.42 2.97 3.97
C THR A 19 7.35 2.47 5.06
N TYR A 20 8.66 2.50 4.82
CA TYR A 20 9.66 2.04 5.79
C TYR A 20 9.70 2.92 7.04
N ASN A 21 9.63 4.23 6.88
CA ASN A 21 9.60 5.16 8.01
C ASN A 21 8.34 4.96 8.86
N LEU A 22 7.17 4.79 8.23
CA LEU A 22 5.94 4.52 8.95
C LEU A 22 5.99 3.17 9.69
N ALA A 23 6.56 2.13 9.06
CA ALA A 23 6.74 0.82 9.69
C ALA A 23 7.70 0.89 10.89
N LEU A 24 8.79 1.67 10.78
CA LEU A 24 9.73 1.92 11.86
C LEU A 24 9.08 2.70 13.03
N GLU A 25 8.31 3.74 12.73
CA GLU A 25 7.61 4.51 13.76
C GLU A 25 6.56 3.66 14.51
N LEU A 26 5.82 2.81 13.81
CA LEU A 26 4.92 1.87 14.46
C LEU A 26 5.68 0.90 15.36
N LYS A 27 6.84 0.41 14.89
CA LYS A 27 7.68 -0.48 15.71
C LYS A 27 8.20 0.21 16.98
N LYS A 28 8.68 1.46 16.90
CA LYS A 28 9.08 2.24 18.09
C LYS A 28 7.95 2.38 19.10
N ARG A 29 6.71 2.39 18.65
CA ARG A 29 5.50 2.44 19.50
C ARG A 29 5.04 1.06 19.98
N GLY A 30 5.85 0.01 19.82
CA GLY A 30 5.55 -1.35 20.27
C GLY A 30 4.64 -2.15 19.34
N PHE A 31 4.38 -1.69 18.12
CA PHE A 31 3.61 -2.46 17.14
C PHE A 31 4.55 -3.31 16.29
N GLU A 32 4.16 -4.55 16.01
CA GLU A 32 4.88 -5.39 15.06
C GLU A 32 4.55 -4.94 13.63
N SER A 33 5.59 -4.63 12.85
CA SER A 33 5.45 -4.18 11.46
C SER A 33 6.13 -5.15 10.50
N PHE A 34 5.45 -5.46 9.40
CA PHE A 34 5.91 -6.35 8.36
C PHE A 34 5.67 -5.72 6.99
N VAL A 35 6.65 -5.74 6.11
CA VAL A 35 6.55 -5.15 4.77
C VAL A 35 6.61 -6.25 3.71
N ILE A 36 5.64 -6.26 2.80
CA ILE A 36 5.64 -7.07 1.59
C ILE A 36 5.99 -6.16 0.43
N SER A 37 7.15 -6.41 -0.16
CA SER A 37 7.72 -5.62 -1.25
C SER A 37 7.91 -6.43 -2.52
N PHE A 38 8.20 -5.77 -3.62
CA PHE A 38 8.60 -6.39 -4.88
C PHE A 38 9.97 -5.89 -5.32
N GLY A 39 10.68 -6.71 -6.09
CA GLY A 39 12.02 -6.40 -6.57
C GLY A 39 12.59 -7.50 -7.47
N SER A 40 13.89 -7.51 -7.63
CA SER A 40 14.62 -8.39 -8.54
C SER A 40 14.69 -9.86 -8.12
N CYS A 41 14.56 -10.15 -6.81
CA CYS A 41 14.67 -11.51 -6.27
C CYS A 41 13.70 -11.76 -5.11
N ASN A 42 13.49 -13.05 -4.80
CA ASN A 42 12.79 -13.44 -3.56
C ASN A 42 13.78 -13.41 -2.41
N LYS A 43 13.55 -12.60 -1.41
CA LYS A 43 14.36 -12.56 -0.20
C LYS A 43 13.55 -12.14 1.02
N VAL A 44 14.04 -12.48 2.18
CA VAL A 44 13.56 -11.94 3.46
C VAL A 44 14.73 -11.20 4.08
N THR A 45 14.51 -9.94 4.40
CA THR A 45 15.51 -9.07 5.02
C THR A 45 14.95 -8.45 6.28
N ASP A 46 15.84 -7.98 7.13
CA ASP A 46 15.48 -7.17 8.29
C ASP A 46 16.05 -5.76 8.11
N TYR A 47 15.19 -4.76 8.20
CA TYR A 47 15.60 -3.37 8.17
C TYR A 47 15.29 -2.72 9.52
N LYS A 48 16.32 -2.55 10.34
CA LYS A 48 16.19 -1.98 11.70
C LYS A 48 15.11 -2.70 12.53
N GLY A 49 15.01 -4.03 12.34
CA GLY A 49 14.06 -4.91 12.99
C GLY A 49 12.64 -4.90 12.40
N VAL A 50 12.39 -4.25 11.28
CA VAL A 50 11.19 -4.44 10.46
C VAL A 50 11.47 -5.54 9.45
N LYS A 51 10.72 -6.64 9.54
CA LYS A 51 10.84 -7.75 8.58
C LYS A 51 10.26 -7.35 7.22
N ILE A 52 11.04 -7.56 6.16
CA ILE A 52 10.65 -7.28 4.78
C ILE A 52 10.68 -8.59 4.01
N LYS A 53 9.54 -8.98 3.45
CA LYS A 53 9.44 -10.08 2.50
C LYS A 53 9.31 -9.54 1.09
N GLN A 54 10.35 -9.73 0.31
CA GLN A 54 10.39 -9.31 -1.07
C GLN A 54 10.03 -10.48 -1.99
N TYR A 55 9.15 -10.21 -2.94
CA TYR A 55 8.81 -11.14 -4.01
C TYR A 55 9.43 -10.69 -5.33
N ARG A 56 10.03 -11.64 -6.04
CA ARG A 56 10.46 -11.39 -7.42
C ARG A 56 9.26 -11.11 -8.31
N THR A 57 9.33 -10.00 -9.02
CA THR A 57 8.37 -9.62 -10.06
C THR A 57 9.12 -9.23 -11.33
N TRP A 58 8.43 -9.28 -12.45
CA TRP A 58 9.02 -8.95 -13.76
C TRP A 58 8.25 -7.80 -14.39
N GLY A 59 8.96 -7.04 -15.21
CA GLY A 59 8.37 -5.92 -15.94
C GLY A 59 8.39 -4.61 -15.17
N ASN A 60 7.52 -3.71 -15.58
CA ASN A 60 7.40 -2.40 -14.98
C ASN A 60 6.49 -2.41 -13.74
N THR A 61 6.39 -1.27 -13.07
CA THR A 61 5.56 -1.11 -11.87
C THR A 61 4.09 -1.50 -12.09
N MET A 62 3.54 -1.24 -13.30
CA MET A 62 2.14 -1.56 -13.62
C MET A 62 1.84 -3.06 -13.63
N THR A 63 2.81 -3.89 -14.02
CA THR A 63 2.69 -5.36 -14.01
C THR A 63 3.13 -5.96 -12.69
N SER A 64 4.15 -5.40 -12.08
CA SER A 64 4.74 -5.90 -10.82
C SER A 64 3.81 -5.78 -9.63
N ILE A 65 3.06 -4.68 -9.52
CA ILE A 65 2.17 -4.45 -8.37
C ILE A 65 0.99 -5.44 -8.33
N PRO A 66 0.23 -5.68 -9.41
CA PRO A 66 -0.81 -6.72 -9.41
C PRO A 66 -0.26 -8.09 -9.02
N VAL A 67 0.90 -8.47 -9.57
CA VAL A 67 1.57 -9.74 -9.23
C VAL A 67 1.95 -9.79 -7.74
N LEU A 68 2.48 -8.71 -7.18
CA LEU A 68 2.79 -8.62 -5.76
C LEU A 68 1.54 -8.87 -4.91
N TYR A 69 0.43 -8.21 -5.24
CA TYR A 69 -0.82 -8.38 -4.51
C TYR A 69 -1.31 -9.82 -4.54
N LEU A 70 -1.26 -10.49 -5.69
CA LEU A 70 -1.61 -11.91 -5.79
C LEU A 70 -0.66 -12.79 -4.96
N LYS A 71 0.66 -12.56 -5.04
CA LYS A 71 1.66 -13.28 -4.25
C LYS A 71 1.57 -13.02 -2.74
N SER A 72 0.97 -11.92 -2.31
CA SER A 72 0.73 -11.63 -0.91
C SER A 72 -0.44 -12.39 -0.29
N LEU A 73 -1.40 -12.88 -1.11
CA LEU A 73 -2.62 -13.54 -0.63
C LEU A 73 -2.36 -14.75 0.26
N PRO A 74 -1.47 -15.70 -0.10
CA PRO A 74 -1.20 -16.86 0.77
C PRO A 74 -0.70 -16.44 2.16
N TYR A 75 0.11 -15.37 2.22
CA TYR A 75 0.59 -14.82 3.49
C TYR A 75 -0.56 -14.23 4.32
N LEU A 76 -1.41 -13.40 3.70
CA LEU A 76 -2.56 -12.79 4.37
C LEU A 76 -3.53 -13.85 4.90
N ILE A 77 -3.82 -14.88 4.11
CA ILE A 77 -4.71 -15.98 4.49
C ILE A 77 -4.13 -16.80 5.64
N LYS A 78 -2.83 -17.17 5.52
CA LYS A 78 -2.14 -17.97 6.55
C LYS A 78 -2.12 -17.27 7.90
N TYR A 79 -1.79 -15.97 7.93
CA TYR A 79 -1.61 -15.20 9.15
C TYR A 79 -2.82 -14.31 9.51
N ARG A 80 -4.01 -14.55 8.93
CA ARG A 80 -5.20 -13.70 9.11
C ARG A 80 -5.61 -13.45 10.57
N LYS A 81 -5.35 -14.40 11.46
CA LYS A 81 -5.67 -14.28 12.90
C LYS A 81 -4.66 -13.44 13.69
N GLU A 82 -3.47 -13.25 13.12
CA GLU A 82 -2.36 -12.51 13.73
C GLU A 82 -2.24 -11.09 13.18
N ILE A 83 -2.86 -10.83 12.02
CA ILE A 83 -2.82 -9.53 11.34
C ILE A 83 -3.98 -8.67 11.82
N ASP A 84 -3.68 -7.57 12.49
CA ASP A 84 -4.67 -6.60 12.92
C ASP A 84 -5.01 -5.58 11.83
N MET A 85 -4.03 -5.21 10.97
CA MET A 85 -4.21 -4.21 9.93
C MET A 85 -3.38 -4.51 8.70
N VAL A 86 -3.99 -4.33 7.52
CA VAL A 86 -3.30 -4.36 6.22
C VAL A 86 -3.30 -2.95 5.63
N MET A 87 -2.13 -2.46 5.24
CA MET A 87 -1.93 -1.15 4.63
C MET A 87 -1.48 -1.28 3.17
N TYR A 88 -2.30 -0.79 2.25
CA TYR A 88 -2.00 -0.79 0.81
C TYR A 88 -1.33 0.51 0.40
N GLN A 89 -0.16 0.43 -0.24
CA GLN A 89 0.59 1.59 -0.73
C GLN A 89 0.19 2.00 -2.16
N THR A 90 -0.34 1.06 -2.94
CA THR A 90 -0.82 1.31 -4.30
C THR A 90 -2.22 0.74 -4.45
N VAL A 91 -3.20 1.55 -4.13
CA VAL A 91 -4.59 1.13 -3.92
C VAL A 91 -5.25 0.56 -5.17
N THR A 92 -4.97 1.15 -6.34
CA THR A 92 -5.63 0.82 -7.62
C THR A 92 -5.66 -0.67 -7.94
N PHE A 93 -4.60 -1.41 -7.56
CA PHE A 93 -4.49 -2.84 -7.84
C PHE A 93 -4.84 -3.74 -6.65
N SER A 94 -5.27 -3.17 -5.54
CA SER A 94 -5.55 -3.91 -4.30
C SER A 94 -6.97 -4.49 -4.22
N VAL A 95 -7.75 -4.50 -5.29
CA VAL A 95 -9.16 -4.94 -5.29
C VAL A 95 -9.31 -6.33 -4.67
N ILE A 96 -8.59 -7.32 -5.18
CA ILE A 96 -8.66 -8.71 -4.69
C ILE A 96 -8.18 -8.82 -3.23
N PRO A 97 -6.99 -8.32 -2.86
CA PRO A 97 -6.56 -8.34 -1.46
C PRO A 97 -7.52 -7.59 -0.53
N SER A 98 -8.05 -6.44 -0.96
CA SER A 98 -8.99 -5.66 -0.14
C SER A 98 -10.29 -6.43 0.11
N LEU A 99 -10.81 -7.12 -0.91
CA LEU A 99 -11.97 -7.99 -0.76
C LEU A 99 -11.70 -9.14 0.23
N ILE A 100 -10.57 -9.82 0.08
CA ILE A 100 -10.16 -10.94 0.94
C ILE A 100 -9.97 -10.47 2.38
N VAL A 101 -9.26 -9.36 2.60
CA VAL A 101 -9.05 -8.77 3.92
C VAL A 101 -10.39 -8.43 4.58
N ARG A 102 -11.34 -7.88 3.81
CA ARG A 102 -12.70 -7.58 4.28
C ARG A 102 -13.49 -8.85 4.63
N LEU A 103 -13.46 -9.88 3.80
CA LEU A 103 -14.14 -11.15 4.03
C LEU A 103 -13.63 -11.87 5.30
N PHE A 104 -12.35 -11.73 5.63
CA PHE A 104 -11.77 -12.27 6.85
C PHE A 104 -11.90 -11.34 8.07
N GLY A 105 -12.62 -10.23 7.97
CA GLY A 105 -12.84 -9.28 9.07
C GLY A 105 -11.59 -8.49 9.50
N MET A 106 -10.48 -8.57 8.75
CA MET A 106 -9.27 -7.81 9.04
C MET A 106 -9.48 -6.31 8.76
N LYS A 107 -8.83 -5.46 9.51
CA LYS A 107 -8.85 -4.01 9.25
C LYS A 107 -7.94 -3.68 8.07
N SER A 108 -8.37 -2.76 7.22
CA SER A 108 -7.56 -2.29 6.08
C SER A 108 -7.49 -0.77 6.03
N SER A 109 -6.37 -0.28 5.53
CA SER A 109 -6.14 1.12 5.22
C SER A 109 -5.45 1.25 3.86
N ALA A 110 -5.93 2.18 3.05
CA ALA A 110 -5.32 2.54 1.78
C ALA A 110 -4.53 3.84 1.95
N ILE A 111 -3.27 3.85 1.53
CA ILE A 111 -2.45 5.06 1.50
C ILE A 111 -2.32 5.52 0.05
N ILE A 112 -2.87 6.70 -0.25
CA ILE A 112 -2.89 7.25 -1.60
C ILE A 112 -1.80 8.32 -1.71
N HIS A 113 -0.73 7.99 -2.43
CA HIS A 113 0.35 8.90 -2.77
C HIS A 113 0.06 9.67 -4.05
N SER A 114 -0.48 8.98 -5.05
CA SER A 114 -0.87 9.53 -6.34
C SER A 114 -2.05 8.74 -6.91
N LEU A 115 -2.74 9.32 -7.86
CA LEU A 115 -3.79 8.65 -8.60
C LEU A 115 -3.18 8.10 -9.90
N ALA A 116 -3.20 6.78 -10.08
CA ALA A 116 -2.56 6.11 -11.21
C ALA A 116 -3.14 6.55 -12.56
N GLU A 117 -4.43 6.89 -12.59
CA GLU A 117 -5.13 7.38 -13.78
C GLU A 117 -4.68 8.76 -14.24
N ASP A 118 -4.01 9.55 -13.39
CA ASP A 118 -3.51 10.89 -13.75
C ASP A 118 -2.24 10.82 -14.59
N SER A 119 -1.62 9.64 -14.71
CA SER A 119 -0.43 9.49 -15.54
C SER A 119 -0.72 9.87 -17.01
N PRO A 120 0.09 10.76 -17.61
CA PRO A 120 -0.07 11.14 -19.02
C PRO A 120 0.21 9.98 -19.97
N LYS A 121 0.91 8.93 -19.51
CA LYS A 121 1.25 7.75 -20.31
C LYS A 121 0.06 6.83 -20.58
N HIS A 122 -1.08 7.01 -19.91
CA HIS A 122 -2.23 6.13 -20.04
C HIS A 122 -3.26 6.68 -21.02
N GLY A 123 -3.65 5.87 -22.00
CA GLY A 123 -4.77 6.15 -22.91
C GLY A 123 -6.12 6.15 -22.17
N LYS A 124 -7.16 6.68 -22.81
CA LYS A 124 -8.52 6.86 -22.21
C LYS A 124 -9.09 5.56 -21.63
N MET A 125 -8.94 4.43 -22.33
CA MET A 125 -9.45 3.15 -21.87
C MET A 125 -8.74 2.66 -20.60
N MET A 126 -7.41 2.78 -20.54
CA MET A 126 -6.62 2.44 -19.36
C MET A 126 -7.01 3.32 -18.16
N LYS A 127 -7.17 4.61 -18.36
CA LYS A 127 -7.62 5.53 -17.31
C LYS A 127 -8.98 5.12 -16.72
N ARG A 128 -9.94 4.77 -17.57
CA ARG A 128 -11.27 4.26 -17.14
C ARG A 128 -11.14 2.97 -16.33
N PHE A 129 -10.31 2.04 -16.77
CA PHE A 129 -10.03 0.79 -16.05
C PHE A 129 -9.42 1.07 -14.68
N LEU A 130 -8.40 1.93 -14.60
CA LEU A 130 -7.74 2.29 -13.34
C LEU A 130 -8.71 2.98 -12.37
N MET A 131 -9.57 3.88 -12.87
CA MET A 131 -10.61 4.53 -12.06
C MET A 131 -11.63 3.52 -11.53
N ALA A 132 -12.10 2.58 -12.34
CA ALA A 132 -13.03 1.53 -11.90
C ALA A 132 -12.37 0.63 -10.84
N SER A 133 -11.15 0.20 -11.08
CA SER A 133 -10.37 -0.59 -10.13
C SER A 133 -10.17 0.15 -8.80
N MET A 134 -9.83 1.45 -8.85
CA MET A 134 -9.68 2.29 -7.66
C MET A 134 -11.00 2.41 -6.87
N ARG A 135 -12.14 2.62 -7.55
CA ARG A 135 -13.46 2.67 -6.91
C ARG A 135 -13.75 1.37 -6.15
N LEU A 136 -13.53 0.22 -6.78
CA LEU A 136 -13.74 -1.08 -6.17
C LEU A 136 -12.81 -1.30 -4.96
N ALA A 137 -11.51 -1.00 -5.11
CA ALA A 137 -10.56 -1.14 -4.02
C ALA A 137 -10.95 -0.26 -2.81
N LEU A 138 -11.36 0.99 -3.06
CA LEU A 138 -11.81 1.90 -2.01
C LEU A 138 -13.14 1.48 -1.36
N ALA A 139 -14.03 0.81 -2.10
CA ALA A 139 -15.28 0.26 -1.55
C ALA A 139 -15.01 -0.86 -0.54
N PHE A 140 -13.96 -1.65 -0.74
CA PHE A 140 -13.57 -2.73 0.18
C PHE A 140 -12.63 -2.26 1.29
N THR A 141 -12.05 -1.08 1.18
CA THR A 141 -11.11 -0.55 2.19
C THR A 141 -11.84 0.32 3.22
N LYS A 142 -11.60 0.04 4.51
CA LYS A 142 -12.29 0.73 5.60
C LYS A 142 -11.78 2.17 5.78
N ASN A 143 -10.47 2.35 5.81
CA ASN A 143 -9.83 3.63 6.05
C ASN A 143 -9.02 4.08 4.84
N VAL A 144 -9.08 5.36 4.52
CA VAL A 144 -8.29 5.95 3.44
C VAL A 144 -7.44 7.07 4.02
N VAL A 145 -6.17 7.04 3.69
CA VAL A 145 -5.17 8.02 4.10
C VAL A 145 -4.55 8.64 2.86
N THR A 146 -4.32 9.93 2.90
CA THR A 146 -3.62 10.66 1.85
C THR A 146 -2.47 11.46 2.44
N ILE A 147 -1.50 11.82 1.61
CA ILE A 147 -0.30 12.56 2.03
C ILE A 147 -0.50 14.08 2.10
N SER A 148 -1.60 14.60 1.56
CA SER A 148 -1.89 16.04 1.55
C SER A 148 -3.39 16.33 1.50
N CYS A 149 -3.78 17.53 1.95
CA CYS A 149 -5.15 18.01 1.87
C CYS A 149 -5.64 18.16 0.42
N THR A 150 -4.79 18.57 -0.50
CA THR A 150 -5.10 18.65 -1.94
C THR A 150 -5.48 17.28 -2.47
N LYS A 151 -4.67 16.25 -2.17
CA LYS A 151 -4.96 14.89 -2.59
C LYS A 151 -6.23 14.34 -1.94
N ALA A 152 -6.52 14.70 -0.69
CA ALA A 152 -7.79 14.31 -0.04
C ALA A 152 -9.01 14.89 -0.76
N LYS A 153 -8.94 16.17 -1.18
CA LYS A 153 -10.00 16.80 -1.98
C LYS A 153 -10.18 16.14 -3.34
N GLU A 154 -9.08 15.80 -4.03
CA GLU A 154 -9.15 15.08 -5.32
C GLU A 154 -9.82 13.70 -5.18
N VAL A 155 -9.45 12.93 -4.15
CA VAL A 155 -10.05 11.62 -3.88
C VAL A 155 -11.54 11.77 -3.54
N TYR A 156 -11.90 12.75 -2.73
CA TYR A 156 -13.30 13.01 -2.41
C TYR A 156 -14.12 13.38 -3.67
N ASN A 157 -13.61 14.29 -4.48
CA ASN A 157 -14.32 14.75 -5.69
C ASN A 157 -14.51 13.63 -6.72
N ARG A 158 -13.53 12.71 -6.87
CA ARG A 158 -13.61 11.64 -7.87
C ARG A 158 -14.30 10.36 -7.39
N TYR A 159 -14.13 10.04 -6.10
CA TYR A 159 -14.52 8.74 -5.54
C TYR A 159 -15.53 8.84 -4.40
N HIS A 160 -15.90 10.06 -3.97
CA HIS A 160 -16.78 10.32 -2.83
C HIS A 160 -16.34 9.60 -1.54
N LYS A 161 -15.00 9.49 -1.35
CA LYS A 161 -14.39 8.82 -0.21
C LYS A 161 -13.66 9.82 0.67
N SER A 162 -14.09 9.94 1.92
CA SER A 162 -13.40 10.77 2.91
C SER A 162 -12.03 10.16 3.25
N CYS A 163 -11.02 11.01 3.39
CA CYS A 163 -9.65 10.64 3.66
C CYS A 163 -9.14 11.33 4.92
N LYS A 164 -8.32 10.61 5.69
CA LYS A 164 -7.47 11.22 6.71
C LYS A 164 -6.19 11.70 6.03
N VAL A 165 -5.69 12.87 6.43
CA VAL A 165 -4.41 13.39 5.93
C VAL A 165 -3.31 13.00 6.91
N LEU A 166 -2.30 12.30 6.40
CA LEU A 166 -1.08 11.97 7.13
C LEU A 166 0.10 12.46 6.28
N PRO A 167 0.60 13.67 6.54
CA PRO A 167 1.69 14.24 5.76
C PRO A 167 2.93 13.35 5.76
N CYS A 168 3.64 13.31 4.63
CA CYS A 168 4.96 12.70 4.57
C CYS A 168 5.90 13.55 5.43
N GLY A 169 6.24 13.08 6.63
CA GLY A 169 7.26 13.70 7.45
C GLY A 169 8.61 13.61 6.74
N VAL A 170 9.25 14.73 6.52
CA VAL A 170 10.67 14.75 6.18
C VAL A 170 11.41 14.65 7.51
N PHE A 171 12.07 13.53 7.76
CA PHE A 171 13.01 13.46 8.87
C PHE A 171 14.22 14.29 8.48
N LEU A 172 14.31 15.51 8.99
CA LEU A 172 15.55 16.22 8.97
C LEU A 172 16.53 15.42 9.84
N PRO A 173 17.77 15.15 9.36
CA PRO A 173 18.78 14.60 10.23
C PRO A 173 18.95 15.55 11.42
N ILE A 174 18.73 15.06 12.61
CA ILE A 174 19.10 15.76 13.83
C ILE A 174 20.63 15.66 13.86
N ASN A 175 21.30 16.78 13.55
CA ASN A 175 22.75 16.93 13.72
C ASN A 175 23.13 16.80 15.19
#